data_355541f87c51ba17b656adca8814b894
#
_entry.id   355541f87c51ba17b656adca8814b894
#
_cell.length_a   1.000
_cell.length_b   1.000
_cell.length_c   1.000
_cell.angle_alpha   90.00
_cell.angle_beta   90.00
_cell.angle_gamma   90.00
#
_symmetry.space_group_name_H-M   'P 1'
#
loop_
_entity.id
_entity.type
_entity.pdbx_description
1 polymer ?
#
loop_
_entity_poly.entity_id
_entity_poly.type
_entity_poly.pdbx_seq_one_letter_code
_entity_poly.pdbx_strand_id
1 'polypeptide(L)'
;MTQLYGGIEAGGTKFVCAVGTGPDDLRAEVRFPTTTPQETIRRALEFFRDQQDRLGGGIRAIGIASFGPVDPNPASPTFGHITSTPKPGWQNVDLAGEIRRGLNLPVGFDTDVNGAALAEGLWGAARGLDTFIYLTVGTGIGGGGMVGGRRLHGLLHPEMGHIRIPHDRQADPFAGICPYHGDCLEGLASGPAIAARWGAPPEDLPPDHPAWALEAHYLALALANFICTLSPQRIILGGGVMRQSHLFPRIRAEVPRLLNGYIQARPILDEEEMQAYIVPPVLGARAGVLGAIALARHAANAPDSPIL
;
A
#
# COMPACT_ATOMS: atom_id res chain seq x y z
N MET A 1 11.14 -11.09 28.50
CA MET A 1 9.83 -11.23 27.81
C MET A 1 9.97 -10.69 26.41
N THR A 2 9.43 -11.36 25.40
CA THR A 2 9.44 -10.90 24.02
C THR A 2 8.56 -9.63 23.91
N GLN A 3 9.09 -8.56 23.35
CA GLN A 3 8.33 -7.33 23.14
C GLN A 3 7.31 -7.52 22.01
N LEU A 4 6.05 -7.26 22.28
CA LEU A 4 4.97 -7.36 21.32
C LEU A 4 4.59 -6.00 20.76
N TYR A 5 4.07 -6.00 19.56
CA TYR A 5 3.62 -4.80 18.85
C TYR A 5 2.21 -4.99 18.31
N GLY A 6 1.40 -3.95 18.39
CA GLY A 6 0.09 -3.92 17.76
C GLY A 6 0.18 -3.31 16.37
N GLY A 7 -0.53 -3.87 15.41
CA GLY A 7 -0.66 -3.33 14.06
C GLY A 7 -2.11 -3.11 13.69
N ILE A 8 -2.40 -1.98 13.07
CA ILE A 8 -3.70 -1.64 12.47
C ILE A 8 -3.48 -1.39 10.98
N GLU A 9 -3.92 -2.31 10.12
CA GLU A 9 -4.15 -2.01 8.72
C GLU A 9 -5.53 -1.37 8.61
N ALA A 10 -5.55 -0.06 8.50
CA ALA A 10 -6.77 0.71 8.35
C ALA A 10 -7.11 0.84 6.87
N GLY A 11 -7.93 -0.05 6.35
CA GLY A 11 -8.43 0.01 4.97
C GLY A 11 -9.75 0.76 4.85
N GLY A 12 -10.03 1.32 3.68
CA GLY A 12 -11.29 2.04 3.43
C GLY A 12 -12.55 1.16 3.54
N THR A 13 -12.43 -0.16 3.43
CA THR A 13 -13.56 -1.12 3.53
C THR A 13 -13.51 -1.99 4.77
N LYS A 14 -12.33 -2.29 5.28
CA LYS A 14 -12.10 -3.14 6.45
C LYS A 14 -10.88 -2.69 7.24
N PHE A 15 -10.90 -2.87 8.54
CA PHE A 15 -9.71 -2.84 9.40
C PHE A 15 -9.24 -4.27 9.68
N VAL A 16 -7.92 -4.43 9.75
CA VAL A 16 -7.26 -5.63 10.27
C VAL A 16 -6.39 -5.20 11.43
N CYS A 17 -6.63 -5.75 12.62
CA CYS A 17 -5.81 -5.50 13.80
C CYS A 17 -5.09 -6.79 14.18
N ALA A 18 -3.80 -6.70 14.49
CA ALA A 18 -3.02 -7.85 14.91
C ALA A 18 -2.03 -7.50 16.02
N VAL A 19 -1.60 -8.51 16.77
CA VAL A 19 -0.54 -8.42 17.77
C VAL A 19 0.52 -9.47 17.47
N GLY A 20 1.78 -9.06 17.45
CA GLY A 20 2.89 -9.96 17.17
C GLY A 20 4.24 -9.26 17.12
N THR A 21 5.24 -9.97 16.57
CA THR A 21 6.60 -9.43 16.38
C THR A 21 7.02 -9.37 14.90
N GLY A 22 6.32 -10.08 14.04
CA GLY A 22 6.60 -10.20 12.61
C GLY A 22 5.82 -11.34 11.96
N PRO A 23 6.18 -11.75 10.73
CA PRO A 23 5.41 -12.71 9.94
C PRO A 23 5.28 -14.10 10.58
N ASP A 24 6.29 -14.53 11.34
CA ASP A 24 6.35 -15.85 11.96
C ASP A 24 5.80 -15.88 13.40
N ASP A 25 5.42 -14.73 13.96
CA ASP A 25 4.86 -14.61 15.31
C ASP A 25 3.72 -13.59 15.35
N LEU A 26 2.57 -13.97 14.78
CA LEU A 26 1.30 -13.28 14.95
C LEU A 26 0.45 -14.05 15.97
N ARG A 27 0.22 -13.45 17.13
CA ARG A 27 -0.45 -14.09 18.28
C ARG A 27 -1.95 -13.91 18.29
N ALA A 28 -2.42 -12.78 17.72
CA ALA A 28 -3.84 -12.47 17.59
C ALA A 28 -4.08 -11.65 16.35
N GLU A 29 -5.20 -11.88 15.68
CA GLU A 29 -5.67 -11.10 14.54
C GLU A 29 -7.18 -11.01 14.59
N VAL A 30 -7.72 -9.84 14.23
CA VAL A 30 -9.16 -9.62 14.02
C VAL A 30 -9.38 -8.78 12.77
N ARG A 31 -10.49 -9.04 12.07
CA ARG A 31 -10.94 -8.28 10.90
C ARG A 31 -12.35 -7.82 11.11
N PHE A 32 -12.64 -6.58 10.74
CA PHE A 32 -14.00 -6.04 10.80
C PHE A 32 -14.20 -4.94 9.75
N PRO A 33 -15.47 -4.69 9.34
CA PRO A 33 -15.78 -3.62 8.38
C PRO A 33 -15.40 -2.24 8.91
N THR A 34 -14.97 -1.36 8.00
CA THR A 34 -14.78 0.06 8.25
C THR A 34 -16.15 0.75 8.14
N THR A 35 -16.73 1.11 9.29
CA THR A 35 -18.00 1.81 9.41
C THR A 35 -17.78 3.29 9.76
N THR A 36 -18.47 3.83 10.76
CA THR A 36 -18.17 5.17 11.27
C THR A 36 -16.83 5.19 12.00
N PRO A 37 -16.11 6.32 12.04
CA PRO A 37 -14.85 6.43 12.78
C PRO A 37 -14.98 5.99 14.24
N GLN A 38 -16.02 6.46 14.92
CA GLN A 38 -16.26 6.16 16.34
C GLN A 38 -16.40 4.66 16.60
N GLU A 39 -17.20 3.97 15.81
CA GLU A 39 -17.40 2.54 15.99
C GLU A 39 -16.15 1.74 15.61
N THR A 40 -15.53 2.08 14.47
CA THR A 40 -14.34 1.38 13.97
C THR A 40 -13.16 1.52 14.93
N ILE A 41 -12.89 2.74 15.43
CA ILE A 41 -11.83 3.01 16.39
C ILE A 41 -12.12 2.32 17.74
N ARG A 42 -13.37 2.38 18.23
CA ARG A 42 -13.78 1.68 19.45
C ARG A 42 -13.47 0.19 19.37
N ARG A 43 -13.82 -0.47 18.25
CA ARG A 43 -13.54 -1.91 18.04
C ARG A 43 -12.04 -2.22 18.05
N ALA A 44 -11.23 -1.36 17.44
CA ALA A 44 -9.78 -1.52 17.48
C ALA A 44 -9.24 -1.37 18.92
N LEU A 45 -9.69 -0.36 19.68
CA LEU A 45 -9.31 -0.16 21.07
C LEU A 45 -9.71 -1.34 21.96
N GLU A 46 -10.92 -1.86 21.82
CA GLU A 46 -11.40 -3.03 22.56
C GLU A 46 -10.53 -4.26 22.28
N PHE A 47 -10.20 -4.52 21.02
CA PHE A 47 -9.31 -5.63 20.67
C PHE A 47 -7.94 -5.50 21.36
N PHE A 48 -7.28 -4.35 21.29
CA PHE A 48 -5.95 -4.20 21.89
C PHE A 48 -5.98 -4.23 23.41
N ARG A 49 -7.02 -3.70 24.07
CA ARG A 49 -7.19 -3.82 25.53
C ARG A 49 -7.36 -5.27 25.95
N ASP A 50 -8.22 -6.02 25.29
CA ASP A 50 -8.39 -7.45 25.53
C ASP A 50 -7.06 -8.22 25.34
N GLN A 51 -6.28 -7.88 24.30
CA GLN A 51 -4.97 -8.52 24.09
C GLN A 51 -3.93 -8.09 25.15
N GLN A 52 -3.94 -6.85 25.61
CA GLN A 52 -3.05 -6.41 26.72
C GLN A 52 -3.35 -7.19 27.99
N ASP A 53 -4.61 -7.38 28.34
CA ASP A 53 -5.03 -8.16 29.51
C ASP A 53 -4.60 -9.64 29.39
N ARG A 54 -4.86 -10.27 28.25
CA ARG A 54 -4.51 -11.68 27.97
C ARG A 54 -3.00 -11.94 27.95
N LEU A 55 -2.23 -10.97 27.47
CA LEU A 55 -0.77 -11.10 27.26
C LEU A 55 0.04 -10.46 28.40
N GLY A 56 -0.60 -10.05 29.50
CA GLY A 56 0.06 -9.47 30.66
C GLY A 56 0.78 -8.13 30.39
N GLY A 57 0.20 -7.28 29.51
CA GLY A 57 0.71 -5.93 29.26
C GLY A 57 1.92 -5.86 28.31
N GLY A 58 2.15 -6.87 27.48
CA GLY A 58 3.35 -6.96 26.63
C GLY A 58 3.40 -6.10 25.38
N ILE A 59 2.31 -5.36 25.01
CA ILE A 59 2.29 -4.51 23.81
C ILE A 59 3.01 -3.20 24.11
N ARG A 60 4.06 -2.89 23.33
CA ARG A 60 4.96 -1.76 23.54
C ARG A 60 4.58 -0.51 22.73
N ALA A 61 3.98 -0.69 21.57
CA ALA A 61 3.54 0.37 20.67
C ALA A 61 2.49 -0.15 19.71
N ILE A 62 1.75 0.78 19.09
CA ILE A 62 0.82 0.50 17.99
C ILE A 62 1.34 1.15 16.70
N GLY A 63 1.29 0.44 15.59
CA GLY A 63 1.50 1.01 14.28
C GLY A 63 0.19 1.04 13.49
N ILE A 64 0.01 2.06 12.69
CA ILE A 64 -1.17 2.25 11.85
C ILE A 64 -0.72 2.47 10.42
N ALA A 65 -1.12 1.57 9.53
CA ALA A 65 -0.97 1.66 8.09
C ALA A 65 -2.36 1.98 7.50
N SER A 66 -2.58 3.24 7.08
CA SER A 66 -3.92 3.78 6.82
C SER A 66 -4.16 4.09 5.35
N PHE A 67 -5.41 3.84 4.91
CA PHE A 67 -5.91 4.46 3.68
C PHE A 67 -5.82 5.99 3.77
N GLY A 68 -5.69 6.65 2.64
CA GLY A 68 -5.43 8.07 2.57
C GLY A 68 -6.52 8.90 1.91
N PRO A 69 -6.17 10.17 1.60
CA PRO A 69 -4.91 10.84 1.98
C PRO A 69 -4.74 11.04 3.48
N VAL A 70 -3.50 11.00 3.97
CA VAL A 70 -3.16 11.13 5.40
C VAL A 70 -2.07 12.18 5.62
N ASP A 71 -1.90 12.63 6.86
CA ASP A 71 -0.75 13.42 7.26
C ASP A 71 0.26 12.55 8.04
N PRO A 72 1.33 12.07 7.41
CA PRO A 72 2.35 11.24 8.04
C PRO A 72 3.50 12.05 8.67
N ASN A 73 3.46 13.39 8.61
CA ASN A 73 4.54 14.23 9.11
C ASN A 73 4.48 14.39 10.64
N PRO A 74 5.42 13.83 11.42
CA PRO A 74 5.42 13.93 12.89
C PRO A 74 5.49 15.35 13.43
N ALA A 75 6.03 16.30 12.64
CA ALA A 75 6.11 17.71 13.03
C ALA A 75 4.81 18.48 12.74
N SER A 76 3.85 17.88 12.07
CA SER A 76 2.57 18.52 11.76
C SER A 76 1.61 18.47 12.94
N PRO A 77 0.80 19.53 13.17
CA PRO A 77 -0.27 19.49 14.17
C PRO A 77 -1.38 18.49 13.83
N THR A 78 -1.46 18.05 12.58
CA THR A 78 -2.42 17.06 12.09
C THR A 78 -1.78 15.69 11.83
N PHE A 79 -0.60 15.42 12.41
CA PHE A 79 0.03 14.10 12.33
C PHE A 79 -0.94 12.99 12.72
N GLY A 80 -1.07 12.01 11.85
CA GLY A 80 -1.93 10.85 12.10
C GLY A 80 -3.40 11.03 11.74
N HIS A 81 -3.75 12.17 11.11
CA HIS A 81 -5.09 12.39 10.58
C HIS A 81 -5.27 11.76 9.20
N ILE A 82 -6.48 11.22 8.98
CA ILE A 82 -6.99 10.99 7.64
C ILE A 82 -7.54 12.33 7.17
N THR A 83 -7.04 12.86 6.04
CA THR A 83 -7.33 14.22 5.60
C THR A 83 -8.54 14.31 4.67
N SER A 84 -8.34 14.57 3.39
CA SER A 84 -9.38 14.83 2.37
C SER A 84 -9.89 13.54 1.69
N THR A 85 -10.12 12.47 2.45
CA THR A 85 -10.59 11.21 1.89
C THR A 85 -12.01 11.31 1.30
N PRO A 86 -12.32 10.60 0.20
CA PRO A 86 -13.69 10.50 -0.31
C PRO A 86 -14.60 9.62 0.57
N LYS A 87 -14.04 8.89 1.55
CA LYS A 87 -14.84 8.03 2.43
C LYS A 87 -15.71 8.86 3.38
N PRO A 88 -17.06 8.71 3.33
CA PRO A 88 -17.95 9.51 4.15
C PRO A 88 -17.66 9.39 5.64
N GLY A 89 -17.61 10.53 6.33
CA GLY A 89 -17.41 10.63 7.78
C GLY A 89 -15.97 10.46 8.25
N TRP A 90 -15.00 10.14 7.35
CA TRP A 90 -13.60 9.93 7.73
C TRP A 90 -12.69 11.14 7.46
N GLN A 91 -13.22 12.21 6.89
CA GLN A 91 -12.44 13.43 6.66
C GLN A 91 -12.01 14.09 7.97
N ASN A 92 -10.75 14.45 8.06
CA ASN A 92 -10.11 15.10 9.21
C ASN A 92 -10.20 14.30 10.53
N VAL A 93 -10.26 12.96 10.45
CA VAL A 93 -10.28 12.09 11.62
C VAL A 93 -8.87 11.92 12.17
N ASP A 94 -8.67 12.29 13.45
CA ASP A 94 -7.42 12.08 14.22
C ASP A 94 -7.28 10.60 14.62
N LEU A 95 -6.98 9.72 13.66
CA LEU A 95 -6.92 8.27 13.90
C LEU A 95 -5.78 7.91 14.87
N ALA A 96 -4.58 8.45 14.65
CA ALA A 96 -3.42 8.12 15.48
C ALA A 96 -3.56 8.67 16.91
N GLY A 97 -4.09 9.90 17.06
CA GLY A 97 -4.33 10.50 18.36
C GLY A 97 -5.40 9.75 19.17
N GLU A 98 -6.51 9.33 18.54
CA GLU A 98 -7.54 8.53 19.21
C GLU A 98 -7.00 7.19 19.73
N ILE A 99 -6.20 6.48 18.92
CA ILE A 99 -5.56 5.23 19.33
C ILE A 99 -4.53 5.48 20.45
N ARG A 100 -3.71 6.53 20.31
CA ARG A 100 -2.71 6.90 21.33
C ARG A 100 -3.36 7.20 22.68
N ARG A 101 -4.40 8.05 22.70
CA ARG A 101 -5.13 8.39 23.93
C ARG A 101 -5.85 7.19 24.53
N GLY A 102 -6.47 6.35 23.67
CA GLY A 102 -7.26 5.21 24.10
C GLY A 102 -6.44 4.06 24.71
N LEU A 103 -5.18 3.87 24.29
CA LEU A 103 -4.31 2.78 24.76
C LEU A 103 -3.14 3.27 25.63
N ASN A 104 -2.86 4.58 25.67
CA ASN A 104 -1.70 5.16 26.32
C ASN A 104 -0.37 4.52 25.87
N LEU A 105 -0.21 4.29 24.56
CA LEU A 105 0.97 3.70 23.93
C LEU A 105 1.52 4.61 22.83
N PRO A 106 2.83 4.55 22.55
CA PRO A 106 3.41 5.18 21.34
C PRO A 106 2.71 4.67 20.07
N VAL A 107 2.52 5.58 19.09
CA VAL A 107 1.88 5.27 17.82
C VAL A 107 2.79 5.66 16.65
N GLY A 108 3.12 4.68 15.79
CA GLY A 108 3.70 4.90 14.47
C GLY A 108 2.58 4.97 13.42
N PHE A 109 2.71 5.89 12.46
CA PHE A 109 1.65 6.13 11.49
C PHE A 109 2.21 6.34 10.08
N ASP A 110 1.57 5.75 9.07
CA ASP A 110 1.87 5.97 7.65
C ASP A 110 0.70 5.50 6.78
N THR A 111 0.84 5.67 5.44
CA THR A 111 -0.09 5.07 4.48
C THR A 111 -0.01 3.54 4.50
N ASP A 112 -1.07 2.89 4.08
CA ASP A 112 -1.15 1.43 3.94
C ASP A 112 -0.08 0.89 2.96
N VAL A 113 0.19 1.60 1.88
CA VAL A 113 1.21 1.23 0.87
C VAL A 113 2.64 1.44 1.37
N ASN A 114 2.93 2.51 2.12
CA ASN A 114 4.24 2.68 2.77
C ASN A 114 4.45 1.64 3.88
N GLY A 115 3.40 1.31 4.62
CA GLY A 115 3.41 0.19 5.56
C GLY A 115 3.75 -1.13 4.87
N ALA A 116 3.05 -1.46 3.78
CA ALA A 116 3.31 -2.67 3.01
C ALA A 116 4.74 -2.70 2.43
N ALA A 117 5.22 -1.57 1.89
CA ALA A 117 6.60 -1.45 1.42
C ALA A 117 7.61 -1.70 2.55
N LEU A 118 7.39 -1.10 3.73
CA LEU A 118 8.26 -1.32 4.90
C LEU A 118 8.31 -2.79 5.31
N ALA A 119 7.17 -3.49 5.32
CA ALA A 119 7.11 -4.91 5.63
C ALA A 119 7.87 -5.76 4.59
N GLU A 120 7.66 -5.50 3.31
CA GLU A 120 8.37 -6.21 2.23
C GLU A 120 9.88 -5.93 2.25
N GLY A 121 10.31 -4.75 2.69
CA GLY A 121 11.72 -4.44 2.92
C GLY A 121 12.33 -5.19 4.10
N LEU A 122 11.57 -5.39 5.17
CA LEU A 122 12.04 -6.08 6.38
C LEU A 122 11.98 -7.59 6.25
N TRP A 123 10.92 -8.14 5.66
CA TRP A 123 10.62 -9.57 5.73
C TRP A 123 10.26 -10.23 4.39
N GLY A 124 10.09 -9.43 3.33
CA GLY A 124 9.54 -9.93 2.07
C GLY A 124 10.43 -9.73 0.86
N ALA A 125 9.82 -9.33 -0.24
CA ALA A 125 10.41 -9.27 -1.57
C ALA A 125 11.54 -8.24 -1.72
N ALA A 126 11.63 -7.23 -0.86
CA ALA A 126 12.64 -6.17 -0.95
C ALA A 126 13.72 -6.23 0.14
N ARG A 127 13.92 -7.38 0.79
CA ARG A 127 14.98 -7.55 1.79
C ARG A 127 16.36 -7.21 1.23
N GLY A 128 17.08 -6.35 1.96
CA GLY A 128 18.43 -5.92 1.60
C GLY A 128 18.49 -4.83 0.53
N LEU A 129 17.34 -4.34 0.06
CA LEU A 129 17.25 -3.21 -0.85
C LEU A 129 16.93 -1.93 -0.08
N ASP A 130 17.44 -0.81 -0.56
CA ASP A 130 17.21 0.51 0.03
C ASP A 130 16.30 1.41 -0.81
N THR A 131 16.12 1.09 -2.09
CA THR A 131 15.30 1.87 -3.02
C THR A 131 14.39 0.94 -3.83
N PHE A 132 13.12 0.91 -3.47
CA PHE A 132 12.10 0.06 -4.13
C PHE A 132 10.71 0.65 -3.91
N ILE A 133 9.76 0.26 -4.77
CA ILE A 133 8.37 0.70 -4.67
C ILE A 133 7.42 -0.50 -4.50
N TYR A 134 6.34 -0.24 -3.80
CA TYR A 134 5.19 -1.13 -3.67
C TYR A 134 3.95 -0.43 -4.23
N LEU A 135 3.29 -1.07 -5.19
CA LEU A 135 1.99 -0.62 -5.67
C LEU A 135 0.93 -1.66 -5.33
N THR A 136 -0.21 -1.18 -4.87
CA THR A 136 -1.43 -1.98 -4.76
C THR A 136 -2.39 -1.60 -5.87
N VAL A 137 -2.86 -2.59 -6.64
CA VAL A 137 -3.88 -2.42 -7.67
C VAL A 137 -5.11 -3.21 -7.26
N GLY A 138 -6.14 -2.51 -6.81
CA GLY A 138 -7.33 -3.11 -6.23
C GLY A 138 -8.56 -2.24 -6.41
N THR A 139 -9.29 -1.92 -5.33
CA THR A 139 -10.41 -0.96 -5.34
C THR A 139 -9.95 0.44 -5.77
N GLY A 140 -8.73 0.80 -5.40
CA GLY A 140 -7.98 1.94 -5.92
C GLY A 140 -6.59 1.50 -6.34
N ILE A 141 -5.74 2.47 -6.72
CA ILE A 141 -4.32 2.26 -6.94
C ILE A 141 -3.54 3.17 -6.01
N GLY A 142 -2.83 2.57 -5.06
CA GLY A 142 -1.91 3.27 -4.18
C GLY A 142 -0.48 2.86 -4.44
N GLY A 143 0.46 3.75 -4.14
CA GLY A 143 1.88 3.43 -4.24
C GLY A 143 2.71 4.13 -3.16
N GLY A 144 3.68 3.41 -2.66
CA GLY A 144 4.65 3.89 -1.68
C GLY A 144 5.98 3.17 -1.87
N GLY A 145 6.95 3.45 -1.03
CA GLY A 145 8.24 2.80 -1.15
C GLY A 145 9.30 3.34 -0.22
N MET A 146 10.50 2.86 -0.48
CA MET A 146 11.73 3.30 0.17
C MET A 146 12.64 3.92 -0.87
N VAL A 147 13.29 5.02 -0.53
CA VAL A 147 14.32 5.67 -1.34
C VAL A 147 15.51 5.98 -0.43
N GLY A 148 16.67 5.39 -0.75
CA GLY A 148 17.88 5.50 0.08
C GLY A 148 17.66 5.02 1.52
N GLY A 149 16.88 3.96 1.72
CA GLY A 149 16.58 3.38 3.04
C GLY A 149 15.54 4.15 3.86
N ARG A 150 14.93 5.19 3.29
CA ARG A 150 13.89 6.02 3.95
C ARG A 150 12.55 5.84 3.25
N ARG A 151 11.46 5.91 4.01
CA ARG A 151 10.13 5.91 3.43
C ARG A 151 9.93 7.12 2.53
N LEU A 152 9.25 6.91 1.41
CA LEU A 152 9.03 7.97 0.43
C LEU A 152 7.98 8.94 0.95
N HIS A 153 8.45 10.05 1.48
CA HIS A 153 7.67 11.22 1.89
C HIS A 153 8.25 12.49 1.25
N GLY A 154 7.45 13.52 1.17
CA GLY A 154 7.85 14.83 0.66
C GLY A 154 6.93 15.89 1.24
N LEU A 155 6.19 16.59 0.37
CA LEU A 155 5.14 17.50 0.80
C LEU A 155 4.11 16.78 1.69
N LEU A 156 3.70 15.61 1.25
CA LEU A 156 2.92 14.60 1.98
C LEU A 156 3.51 13.22 1.63
N HIS A 157 2.69 12.23 1.39
CA HIS A 157 3.03 10.95 0.78
C HIS A 157 2.76 10.96 -0.73
N PRO A 158 3.38 10.09 -1.53
CA PRO A 158 3.09 9.99 -2.95
C PRO A 158 1.68 9.46 -3.20
N GLU A 159 1.06 9.98 -4.26
CA GLU A 159 -0.24 9.55 -4.79
C GLU A 159 -0.02 8.92 -6.18
N MET A 160 0.74 7.81 -6.21
CA MET A 160 1.19 7.16 -7.45
C MET A 160 0.04 6.65 -8.33
N GLY A 161 -1.13 6.39 -7.77
CA GLY A 161 -2.32 5.99 -8.52
C GLY A 161 -2.96 7.16 -9.32
N HIS A 162 -2.65 8.39 -8.95
CA HIS A 162 -3.25 9.56 -9.60
C HIS A 162 -2.34 10.22 -10.64
N ILE A 163 -1.23 9.59 -11.03
CA ILE A 163 -0.39 10.08 -12.12
C ILE A 163 -1.17 10.05 -13.45
N ARG A 164 -0.84 10.99 -14.34
CA ARG A 164 -1.34 10.98 -15.71
C ARG A 164 -0.47 10.07 -16.55
N ILE A 165 -1.10 9.16 -17.27
CA ILE A 165 -0.45 8.28 -18.24
C ILE A 165 -0.99 8.57 -19.64
N PRO A 166 -0.25 8.28 -20.71
CA PRO A 166 -0.77 8.34 -22.06
C PRO A 166 -2.06 7.53 -22.21
N HIS A 167 -3.10 8.17 -22.76
CA HIS A 167 -4.40 7.54 -22.97
C HIS A 167 -4.85 7.80 -24.40
N ASP A 168 -4.83 6.77 -25.24
CA ASP A 168 -5.34 6.84 -26.62
C ASP A 168 -6.86 6.63 -26.61
N ARG A 169 -7.60 7.73 -26.64
CA ARG A 169 -9.08 7.73 -26.63
C ARG A 169 -9.73 7.19 -27.90
N GLN A 170 -8.96 6.96 -28.98
CA GLN A 170 -9.46 6.27 -30.16
C GLN A 170 -9.42 4.76 -29.97
N ALA A 171 -8.37 4.25 -29.35
CA ALA A 171 -8.22 2.83 -29.03
C ALA A 171 -9.03 2.42 -27.79
N ASP A 172 -9.09 3.30 -26.77
CA ASP A 172 -9.88 3.12 -25.54
C ASP A 172 -10.74 4.35 -25.27
N PRO A 173 -12.01 4.38 -25.70
CA PRO A 173 -12.90 5.54 -25.51
C PRO A 173 -13.40 5.72 -24.07
N PHE A 174 -12.97 4.87 -23.12
CA PHE A 174 -13.39 4.91 -21.72
C PHE A 174 -12.90 6.20 -21.04
N ALA A 175 -13.83 6.97 -20.45
CA ALA A 175 -13.51 8.28 -19.87
C ALA A 175 -12.71 8.23 -18.56
N GLY A 176 -12.59 7.04 -17.94
CA GLY A 176 -12.05 6.86 -16.60
C GLY A 176 -13.11 7.11 -15.51
N ILE A 177 -12.84 6.64 -14.30
CA ILE A 177 -13.78 6.71 -13.17
C ILE A 177 -13.28 7.54 -11.99
N CYS A 178 -12.05 8.04 -12.02
CA CYS A 178 -11.54 8.83 -10.91
C CYS A 178 -12.36 10.11 -10.73
N PRO A 179 -12.94 10.37 -9.53
CA PRO A 179 -13.80 11.54 -9.34
C PRO A 179 -13.05 12.87 -9.43
N TYR A 180 -11.71 12.85 -9.28
CA TYR A 180 -10.88 14.05 -9.35
C TYR A 180 -10.23 14.26 -10.72
N HIS A 181 -9.80 13.17 -11.38
CA HIS A 181 -8.95 13.25 -12.57
C HIS A 181 -9.52 12.55 -13.80
N GLY A 182 -10.64 11.83 -13.69
CA GLY A 182 -11.20 11.02 -14.79
C GLY A 182 -10.25 9.86 -15.13
N ASP A 183 -9.34 10.09 -16.07
CA ASP A 183 -8.45 9.14 -16.71
C ASP A 183 -7.00 9.13 -16.18
N CYS A 184 -6.79 9.36 -14.89
CA CYS A 184 -5.51 9.02 -14.25
C CYS A 184 -5.32 7.49 -14.18
N LEU A 185 -4.15 7.01 -13.76
CA LEU A 185 -3.85 5.58 -13.66
C LEU A 185 -4.95 4.81 -12.89
N GLU A 186 -5.36 5.28 -11.71
CA GLU A 186 -6.44 4.66 -10.93
C GLU A 186 -7.77 4.66 -11.69
N GLY A 187 -8.09 5.79 -12.33
CA GLY A 187 -9.32 5.93 -13.10
C GLY A 187 -9.42 5.01 -14.32
N LEU A 188 -8.28 4.53 -14.82
CA LEU A 188 -8.20 3.64 -15.99
C LEU A 188 -7.96 2.17 -15.62
N ALA A 189 -7.20 1.89 -14.54
CA ALA A 189 -6.63 0.56 -14.25
C ALA A 189 -7.00 0.00 -12.87
N SER A 190 -7.86 0.65 -12.07
CA SER A 190 -8.37 0.04 -10.84
C SER A 190 -9.41 -1.06 -11.12
N GLY A 191 -9.65 -1.95 -10.16
CA GLY A 191 -10.67 -2.99 -10.27
C GLY A 191 -12.05 -2.44 -10.66
N PRO A 192 -12.56 -1.37 -10.02
CA PRO A 192 -13.78 -0.69 -10.46
C PRO A 192 -13.70 -0.11 -11.88
N ALA A 193 -12.54 0.37 -12.32
CA ALA A 193 -12.36 0.86 -13.69
C ALA A 193 -12.47 -0.28 -14.71
N ILE A 194 -11.87 -1.44 -14.42
CA ILE A 194 -12.03 -2.66 -15.23
C ILE A 194 -13.52 -3.05 -15.28
N ALA A 195 -14.18 -3.11 -14.13
CA ALA A 195 -15.59 -3.49 -14.07
C ALA A 195 -16.49 -2.51 -14.85
N ALA A 196 -16.26 -1.21 -14.73
CA ALA A 196 -17.04 -0.18 -15.46
C ALA A 196 -16.80 -0.22 -16.97
N ARG A 197 -15.58 -0.51 -17.42
CA ARG A 197 -15.24 -0.60 -18.84
C ARG A 197 -15.76 -1.89 -19.50
N TRP A 198 -15.69 -3.01 -18.81
CA TRP A 198 -15.95 -4.33 -19.37
C TRP A 198 -17.25 -4.98 -18.90
N GLY A 199 -17.96 -4.37 -17.97
CA GLY A 199 -19.25 -4.86 -17.45
C GLY A 199 -19.16 -6.05 -16.49
N ALA A 200 -17.94 -6.45 -16.09
CA ALA A 200 -17.68 -7.53 -15.16
C ALA A 200 -16.47 -7.24 -14.28
N PRO A 201 -16.45 -7.66 -13.01
CA PRO A 201 -15.31 -7.47 -12.13
C PRO A 201 -14.10 -8.31 -12.59
N PRO A 202 -12.87 -7.90 -12.21
CA PRO A 202 -11.64 -8.57 -12.63
C PRO A 202 -11.61 -10.09 -12.41
N GLU A 203 -12.19 -10.56 -11.31
CA GLU A 203 -12.23 -11.97 -10.93
C GLU A 203 -13.09 -12.84 -11.85
N ASP A 204 -14.04 -12.25 -12.56
CA ASP A 204 -14.98 -12.94 -13.46
C ASP A 204 -14.52 -12.91 -14.93
N LEU A 205 -13.45 -12.15 -15.25
CA LEU A 205 -12.92 -12.09 -16.62
C LEU A 205 -11.96 -13.26 -16.88
N PRO A 206 -12.13 -14.01 -17.99
CA PRO A 206 -11.23 -15.11 -18.34
C PRO A 206 -9.81 -14.60 -18.67
N PRO A 207 -8.76 -15.43 -18.51
CA PRO A 207 -7.36 -15.01 -18.67
C PRO A 207 -6.97 -14.51 -20.07
N ASP A 208 -7.74 -14.86 -21.09
CA ASP A 208 -7.56 -14.43 -22.48
C ASP A 208 -8.40 -13.19 -22.85
N HIS A 209 -9.16 -12.64 -21.92
CA HIS A 209 -9.98 -11.44 -22.15
C HIS A 209 -9.10 -10.25 -22.56
N PRO A 210 -9.51 -9.42 -23.55
CA PRO A 210 -8.75 -8.27 -24.04
C PRO A 210 -8.48 -7.20 -22.96
N ALA A 211 -9.26 -7.15 -21.91
CA ALA A 211 -9.03 -6.31 -20.74
C ALA A 211 -7.60 -6.41 -20.19
N TRP A 212 -7.03 -7.61 -20.21
CA TRP A 212 -5.72 -7.88 -19.60
C TRP A 212 -4.55 -7.34 -20.40
N ALA A 213 -4.69 -7.22 -21.72
CA ALA A 213 -3.70 -6.55 -22.55
C ALA A 213 -3.67 -5.04 -22.27
N LEU A 214 -4.86 -4.43 -22.16
CA LEU A 214 -5.01 -3.01 -21.85
C LEU A 214 -4.55 -2.69 -20.43
N GLU A 215 -4.92 -3.51 -19.45
CA GLU A 215 -4.50 -3.37 -18.05
C GLU A 215 -2.98 -3.43 -17.92
N ALA A 216 -2.36 -4.44 -18.55
CA ALA A 216 -0.90 -4.57 -18.56
C ALA A 216 -0.22 -3.35 -19.20
N HIS A 217 -0.79 -2.80 -20.27
CA HIS A 217 -0.28 -1.60 -20.94
C HIS A 217 -0.31 -0.37 -20.02
N TYR A 218 -1.44 -0.08 -19.35
CA TYR A 218 -1.54 1.05 -18.43
C TYR A 218 -0.62 0.92 -17.23
N LEU A 219 -0.54 -0.27 -16.64
CA LEU A 219 0.41 -0.53 -15.56
C LEU A 219 1.86 -0.37 -16.04
N ALA A 220 2.21 -0.89 -17.20
CA ALA A 220 3.57 -0.75 -17.76
C ALA A 220 3.94 0.72 -18.04
N LEU A 221 3.02 1.55 -18.54
CA LEU A 221 3.21 3.00 -18.70
C LEU A 221 3.54 3.68 -17.36
N ALA A 222 2.79 3.34 -16.32
CA ALA A 222 3.05 3.86 -14.99
C ALA A 222 4.41 3.41 -14.45
N LEU A 223 4.75 2.13 -14.60
CA LEU A 223 6.03 1.59 -14.14
C LEU A 223 7.21 2.21 -14.89
N ALA A 224 7.11 2.43 -16.20
CA ALA A 224 8.14 3.14 -16.97
C ALA A 224 8.40 4.55 -16.42
N ASN A 225 7.34 5.29 -16.04
CA ASN A 225 7.48 6.59 -15.38
C ASN A 225 8.18 6.48 -14.01
N PHE A 226 7.80 5.50 -13.18
CA PHE A 226 8.45 5.30 -11.87
C PHE A 226 9.90 4.85 -12.00
N ILE A 227 10.24 4.04 -13.00
CA ILE A 227 11.62 3.66 -13.30
C ILE A 227 12.45 4.89 -13.67
N CYS A 228 11.93 5.76 -14.55
CA CYS A 228 12.63 6.98 -14.95
C CYS A 228 12.78 8.03 -13.84
N THR A 229 11.88 8.04 -12.85
CA THR A 229 11.85 9.07 -11.80
C THR A 229 12.51 8.65 -10.50
N LEU A 230 12.35 7.39 -10.09
CA LEU A 230 12.82 6.88 -8.80
C LEU A 230 13.97 5.88 -8.93
N SER A 231 14.18 5.33 -10.12
CA SER A 231 15.21 4.31 -10.38
C SER A 231 15.20 3.16 -9.35
N PRO A 232 14.06 2.51 -9.08
CA PRO A 232 13.96 1.52 -8.02
C PRO A 232 14.75 0.26 -8.35
N GLN A 233 15.33 -0.37 -7.34
CA GLN A 233 16.01 -1.67 -7.44
C GLN A 233 15.00 -2.83 -7.58
N ARG A 234 13.74 -2.60 -7.21
CA ARG A 234 12.62 -3.56 -7.33
C ARG A 234 11.27 -2.87 -7.34
N ILE A 235 10.34 -3.45 -8.06
CA ILE A 235 8.93 -3.04 -8.08
C ILE A 235 8.08 -4.21 -7.60
N ILE A 236 7.28 -3.98 -6.56
CA ILE A 236 6.38 -4.98 -5.98
C ILE A 236 4.95 -4.61 -6.34
N LEU A 237 4.24 -5.49 -7.02
CA LEU A 237 2.86 -5.28 -7.45
C LEU A 237 1.92 -6.20 -6.68
N GLY A 238 1.10 -5.60 -5.81
CA GLY A 238 0.09 -6.29 -5.01
C GLY A 238 -1.33 -5.81 -5.31
N GLY A 239 -2.28 -6.20 -4.47
CA GLY A 239 -3.69 -5.85 -4.59
C GLY A 239 -4.54 -6.90 -5.29
N GLY A 240 -5.85 -6.66 -5.33
CA GLY A 240 -6.83 -7.63 -5.82
C GLY A 240 -6.69 -7.96 -7.30
N VAL A 241 -6.43 -6.95 -8.14
CA VAL A 241 -6.24 -7.11 -9.58
C VAL A 241 -4.99 -7.93 -9.88
N MET A 242 -3.91 -7.73 -9.11
CA MET A 242 -2.65 -8.46 -9.30
C MET A 242 -2.69 -9.94 -8.88
N ARG A 243 -3.81 -10.43 -8.35
CA ARG A 243 -4.06 -11.88 -8.20
C ARG A 243 -4.18 -12.58 -9.55
N GLN A 244 -4.47 -11.84 -10.61
CA GLN A 244 -4.40 -12.29 -11.99
C GLN A 244 -2.92 -12.42 -12.41
N SER A 245 -2.30 -13.55 -12.04
CA SER A 245 -0.85 -13.77 -12.18
C SER A 245 -0.34 -13.66 -13.62
N HIS A 246 -1.21 -13.88 -14.62
CA HIS A 246 -0.93 -13.74 -16.05
C HIS A 246 -0.67 -12.27 -16.48
N LEU A 247 -0.94 -11.28 -15.62
CA LEU A 247 -0.55 -9.88 -15.85
C LEU A 247 0.96 -9.68 -15.76
N PHE A 248 1.66 -10.39 -14.85
CA PHE A 248 3.10 -10.19 -14.65
C PHE A 248 3.93 -10.40 -15.91
N PRO A 249 3.82 -11.53 -16.67
CA PRO A 249 4.57 -11.68 -17.90
C PRO A 249 4.24 -10.62 -18.95
N ARG A 250 2.98 -10.15 -19.03
CA ARG A 250 2.57 -9.08 -19.96
C ARG A 250 3.21 -7.74 -19.60
N ILE A 251 3.17 -7.35 -18.32
CA ILE A 251 3.79 -6.12 -17.82
C ILE A 251 5.31 -6.16 -18.02
N ARG A 252 5.97 -7.28 -17.68
CA ARG A 252 7.41 -7.47 -17.82
C ARG A 252 7.88 -7.39 -19.27
N ALA A 253 7.07 -7.85 -20.23
CA ALA A 253 7.36 -7.72 -21.64
C ALA A 253 7.17 -6.28 -22.17
N GLU A 254 6.19 -5.56 -21.63
CA GLU A 254 5.82 -4.21 -22.10
C GLU A 254 6.76 -3.12 -21.56
N VAL A 255 7.21 -3.20 -20.31
CA VAL A 255 8.08 -2.19 -19.69
C VAL A 255 9.37 -1.93 -20.48
N PRO A 256 10.16 -2.95 -20.88
CA PRO A 256 11.36 -2.71 -21.69
C PRO A 256 11.04 -2.07 -23.07
N ARG A 257 9.92 -2.44 -23.67
CA ARG A 257 9.46 -1.84 -24.94
C ARG A 257 9.22 -0.34 -24.79
N LEU A 258 8.54 0.07 -23.72
CA LEU A 258 8.24 1.48 -23.42
C LEU A 258 9.50 2.27 -23.09
N LEU A 259 10.45 1.68 -22.39
CA LEU A 259 11.77 2.29 -22.10
C LEU A 259 12.66 2.36 -23.33
N ASN A 260 12.39 1.59 -24.38
CA ASN A 260 13.01 1.64 -25.71
C ASN A 260 14.56 1.66 -25.67
N GLY A 261 15.13 0.87 -24.79
CA GLY A 261 16.59 0.76 -24.65
C GLY A 261 17.28 1.97 -24.01
N TYR A 262 16.55 2.97 -23.51
CA TYR A 262 17.16 4.14 -22.86
C TYR A 262 17.82 3.78 -21.52
N ILE A 263 17.18 2.93 -20.73
CA ILE A 263 17.73 2.45 -19.45
C ILE A 263 18.57 1.19 -19.69
N GLN A 264 19.89 1.29 -19.55
CA GLN A 264 20.86 0.21 -19.82
C GLN A 264 21.20 -0.59 -18.54
N ALA A 265 20.19 -0.97 -17.76
CA ALA A 265 20.35 -1.78 -16.55
C ALA A 265 19.95 -3.25 -16.84
N ARG A 266 20.76 -4.20 -16.34
CA ARG A 266 20.50 -5.64 -16.55
C ARG A 266 19.08 -6.05 -16.17
N PRO A 267 18.49 -5.63 -15.03
CA PRO A 267 17.11 -5.99 -14.70
C PRO A 267 16.04 -5.53 -15.71
N ILE A 268 16.40 -4.59 -16.61
CA ILE A 268 15.51 -4.10 -17.68
C ILE A 268 15.77 -4.81 -19.00
N LEU A 269 17.04 -5.17 -19.27
CA LEU A 269 17.47 -5.72 -20.57
C LEU A 269 17.44 -7.25 -20.62
N ASP A 270 17.54 -7.91 -19.47
CA ASP A 270 17.59 -9.34 -19.33
C ASP A 270 16.23 -9.88 -18.88
N GLU A 271 15.66 -10.82 -19.63
CA GLU A 271 14.31 -11.35 -19.35
C GLU A 271 14.26 -12.14 -18.03
N GLU A 272 15.32 -12.85 -17.66
CA GLU A 272 15.38 -13.60 -16.41
C GLU A 272 15.49 -12.66 -15.21
N GLU A 273 16.33 -11.62 -15.29
CA GLU A 273 16.45 -10.62 -14.24
C GLU A 273 15.19 -9.75 -14.09
N MET A 274 14.46 -9.51 -15.17
CA MET A 274 13.17 -8.81 -15.14
C MET A 274 12.13 -9.57 -14.29
N GLN A 275 12.20 -10.90 -14.22
CA GLN A 275 11.32 -11.70 -13.36
C GLN A 275 11.56 -11.43 -11.88
N ALA A 276 12.79 -11.08 -11.48
CA ALA A 276 13.15 -10.69 -10.13
C ALA A 276 13.00 -9.17 -9.87
N TYR A 277 12.84 -8.38 -10.93
CA TYR A 277 12.71 -6.92 -10.83
C TYR A 277 11.27 -6.48 -10.58
N ILE A 278 10.29 -7.01 -11.33
CA ILE A 278 8.87 -6.75 -11.12
C ILE A 278 8.24 -8.02 -10.53
N VAL A 279 7.88 -7.98 -9.26
CA VAL A 279 7.51 -9.17 -8.48
C VAL A 279 6.18 -9.03 -7.75
N PRO A 280 5.49 -10.13 -7.44
CA PRO A 280 4.41 -10.10 -6.46
C PRO A 280 4.95 -9.92 -5.03
N PRO A 281 4.12 -9.47 -4.07
CA PRO A 281 4.50 -9.39 -2.66
C PRO A 281 4.71 -10.79 -2.06
N VAL A 282 5.80 -10.98 -1.33
CA VAL A 282 6.09 -12.24 -0.60
C VAL A 282 5.17 -12.40 0.60
N LEU A 283 4.82 -11.30 1.27
CA LEU A 283 3.94 -11.30 2.44
C LEU A 283 2.45 -11.39 2.08
N GLY A 284 2.13 -11.28 0.80
CA GLY A 284 0.78 -11.44 0.27
C GLY A 284 -0.23 -10.52 0.94
N ALA A 285 -1.38 -11.09 1.36
CA ALA A 285 -2.46 -10.33 1.99
C ALA A 285 -2.14 -9.80 3.41
N ARG A 286 -0.98 -10.17 3.97
CA ARG A 286 -0.53 -9.70 5.30
C ARG A 286 0.44 -8.51 5.22
N ALA A 287 0.86 -8.09 4.05
CA ALA A 287 1.81 -6.99 3.90
C ALA A 287 1.37 -5.72 4.65
N GLY A 288 0.09 -5.35 4.58
CA GLY A 288 -0.45 -4.17 5.26
C GLY A 288 -0.36 -4.26 6.78
N VAL A 289 -0.90 -5.33 7.38
CA VAL A 289 -0.89 -5.48 8.84
C VAL A 289 0.51 -5.72 9.41
N LEU A 290 1.37 -6.44 8.68
CA LEU A 290 2.80 -6.58 9.04
C LEU A 290 3.53 -5.24 8.92
N GLY A 291 3.18 -4.42 7.93
CA GLY A 291 3.66 -3.06 7.82
C GLY A 291 3.29 -2.20 9.03
N ALA A 292 2.06 -2.32 9.50
CA ALA A 292 1.65 -1.67 10.74
C ALA A 292 2.47 -2.17 11.94
N ILE A 293 2.72 -3.47 12.08
CA ILE A 293 3.61 -4.00 13.13
C ILE A 293 5.04 -3.44 12.98
N ALA A 294 5.56 -3.29 11.77
CA ALA A 294 6.85 -2.67 11.52
C ALA A 294 6.89 -1.20 11.96
N LEU A 295 5.82 -0.44 11.68
CA LEU A 295 5.66 0.94 12.18
C LEU A 295 5.64 1.01 13.70
N ALA A 296 4.95 0.06 14.37
CA ALA A 296 4.94 -0.02 15.83
C ALA A 296 6.34 -0.27 16.41
N ARG A 297 7.09 -1.20 15.81
CA ARG A 297 8.48 -1.48 16.22
C ARG A 297 9.37 -0.24 16.12
N HIS A 298 9.18 0.54 15.07
CA HIS A 298 9.91 1.79 14.88
C HIS A 298 9.55 2.81 15.97
N ALA A 299 8.26 3.03 16.21
CA ALA A 299 7.78 3.97 17.23
C ALA A 299 8.21 3.58 18.67
N ALA A 300 8.31 2.29 18.98
CA ALA A 300 8.79 1.82 20.27
C ALA A 300 10.28 2.10 20.54
N ASN A 301 11.09 2.13 19.48
CA ASN A 301 12.54 2.30 19.57
C ASN A 301 13.00 3.76 19.47
N ALA A 302 12.16 4.65 18.95
CA ALA A 302 12.43 6.07 18.75
C ALA A 302 11.16 6.90 19.02
N PRO A 303 10.68 6.94 20.28
CA PRO A 303 9.39 7.57 20.60
C PRO A 303 9.33 9.08 20.28
N ASP A 304 10.49 9.76 20.23
CA ASP A 304 10.61 11.21 20.01
C ASP A 304 11.43 11.57 18.75
N SER A 305 11.87 10.60 17.96
CA SER A 305 12.59 10.88 16.72
C SER A 305 11.61 11.01 15.55
N PRO A 306 11.80 12.01 14.67
CA PRO A 306 11.11 12.01 13.40
C PRO A 306 11.42 10.68 12.70
N ILE A 307 10.40 10.03 12.21
CA ILE A 307 10.52 8.77 11.50
C ILE A 307 11.21 9.09 10.17
N LEU A 308 12.54 8.93 10.16
CA LEU A 308 13.41 9.15 9.00
C LEU A 308 13.22 8.04 7.99
#